data_9fc17b709c131880a4abd4b4c33ed362
#
_entry.id   9fc17b709c131880a4abd4b4c33ed362
#
_cell.length_a   1.000
_cell.length_b   1.000
_cell.length_c   1.000
_cell.angle_alpha   90.00
_cell.angle_beta   90.00
_cell.angle_gamma   90.00
#
_symmetry.space_group_name_H-M   'P 1'
#
loop_
_entity.id
_entity.type
_entity.pdbx_description
1 polymer ?
#
loop_
_entity_poly.entity_id
_entity_poly.type
_entity_poly.pdbx_seq_one_letter_code
_entity_poly.pdbx_strand_id
1 'polypeptide(L)'
;ALKEQGDASGVERPIELALIRQQLTAALEQGSAASGFLTGAVTFCTMVPMRSLPFRLVCLLGLDDGALPRRTPAAGFDLIGQKPRRGDRARRLDDRYLLLEILLSARGGLYLSYVGRDPRSNAELPPSVLVSELLDVVDLTAVDGNGPASARVTHHHPLQPFAPGNFAGNRHAGFAAPWFHAAQRLSQAVQAPAPFASPLDKPDQDWLSIEPSQLIHCFKHPARYLLEQRL
;
A
#
# COMPACT_ATOMS: atom_id res chain seq x y z
N ALA A 1 -23.18 14.34 -23.58
CA ALA A 1 -21.72 14.48 -23.74
C ALA A 1 -21.18 13.57 -24.85
N LEU A 2 -21.13 12.20 -24.69
CA LEU A 2 -20.54 11.30 -25.72
C LEU A 2 -21.31 11.37 -27.07
N LYS A 3 -22.64 11.42 -27.03
CA LYS A 3 -23.47 11.57 -28.25
C LYS A 3 -23.24 12.93 -28.90
N GLU A 4 -23.23 14.00 -28.15
CA GLU A 4 -22.98 15.36 -28.64
C GLU A 4 -21.56 15.51 -29.22
N GLN A 5 -20.55 14.85 -28.64
CA GLN A 5 -19.20 14.81 -29.21
C GLN A 5 -19.13 13.99 -30.49
N GLY A 6 -19.88 12.88 -30.56
CA GLY A 6 -20.04 12.10 -31.78
C GLY A 6 -20.68 12.89 -32.90
N ASP A 7 -21.80 13.57 -32.61
CA ASP A 7 -22.50 14.41 -33.55
C ASP A 7 -21.63 15.60 -34.02
N ALA A 8 -20.89 16.21 -33.14
CA ALA A 8 -19.96 17.30 -33.45
C ALA A 8 -18.75 16.88 -34.30
N SER A 9 -18.34 15.61 -34.22
CA SER A 9 -17.18 15.11 -35.00
C SER A 9 -17.51 14.84 -36.47
N GLY A 10 -18.79 14.76 -36.84
CA GLY A 10 -19.24 14.45 -38.22
C GLY A 10 -18.84 13.05 -38.70
N VAL A 11 -18.43 12.15 -37.79
CA VAL A 11 -18.02 10.79 -38.15
C VAL A 11 -19.22 9.84 -38.13
N GLU A 12 -19.70 9.47 -39.30
CA GLU A 12 -20.82 8.54 -39.51
C GLU A 12 -20.36 7.05 -39.58
N ARG A 13 -19.26 6.70 -39.00
CA ARG A 13 -18.80 5.29 -38.97
C ARG A 13 -19.38 4.53 -37.78
N PRO A 14 -19.80 3.27 -37.94
CA PRO A 14 -20.18 2.44 -36.82
C PRO A 14 -18.98 2.28 -35.87
N ILE A 15 -19.19 2.61 -34.60
CA ILE A 15 -18.17 2.50 -33.55
C ILE A 15 -18.34 1.14 -32.86
N GLU A 16 -17.25 0.42 -32.66
CA GLU A 16 -17.29 -0.85 -31.95
C GLU A 16 -17.76 -0.65 -30.49
N LEU A 17 -18.62 -1.55 -30.04
CA LEU A 17 -19.12 -1.54 -28.65
C LEU A 17 -18.02 -1.58 -27.64
N ALA A 18 -16.89 -2.23 -27.94
CA ALA A 18 -15.70 -2.29 -27.09
C ALA A 18 -15.14 -0.90 -26.80
N LEU A 19 -15.08 -0.02 -27.79
CA LEU A 19 -14.59 1.35 -27.63
C LEU A 19 -15.52 2.20 -26.76
N ILE A 20 -16.85 2.07 -26.99
CA ILE A 20 -17.85 2.76 -26.16
C ILE A 20 -17.75 2.30 -24.71
N ARG A 21 -17.63 1.00 -24.48
CA ARG A 21 -17.47 0.42 -23.15
C ARG A 21 -16.20 0.93 -22.47
N GLN A 22 -15.07 0.99 -23.18
CA GLN A 22 -13.81 1.52 -22.66
C GLN A 22 -13.95 3.00 -22.25
N GLN A 23 -14.58 3.83 -23.08
CA GLN A 23 -14.80 5.25 -22.79
C GLN A 23 -15.76 5.46 -21.61
N LEU A 24 -16.83 4.67 -21.52
CA LEU A 24 -17.73 4.72 -20.38
C LEU A 24 -17.05 4.28 -19.08
N THR A 25 -16.26 3.21 -19.13
CA THR A 25 -15.51 2.75 -17.96
C THR A 25 -14.54 3.83 -17.51
N ALA A 26 -13.75 4.41 -18.41
CA ALA A 26 -12.82 5.50 -18.09
C ALA A 26 -13.55 6.74 -17.53
N ALA A 27 -14.71 7.10 -18.06
CA ALA A 27 -15.50 8.22 -17.55
C ALA A 27 -16.10 7.94 -16.16
N LEU A 28 -16.47 6.69 -15.87
CA LEU A 28 -16.96 6.27 -14.55
C LEU A 28 -15.83 6.19 -13.52
N GLU A 29 -14.65 5.74 -13.94
CA GLU A 29 -13.45 5.69 -13.08
C GLU A 29 -12.92 7.09 -12.76
N GLN A 30 -13.10 8.05 -13.65
CA GLN A 30 -12.79 9.46 -13.39
C GLN A 30 -13.72 10.12 -12.37
N GLY A 31 -14.65 9.37 -11.81
CA GLY A 31 -15.56 9.67 -10.73
C GLY A 31 -15.74 11.15 -10.41
N SER A 32 -16.91 11.68 -10.61
CA SER A 32 -17.24 13.02 -10.14
C SER A 32 -16.97 13.11 -8.64
N ALA A 33 -15.90 13.80 -8.26
CA ALA A 33 -15.61 14.17 -6.87
C ALA A 33 -16.63 15.23 -6.36
N ALA A 34 -17.90 14.94 -6.60
CA ALA A 34 -19.02 15.80 -6.18
C ALA A 34 -19.48 15.51 -4.75
N SER A 35 -18.74 14.71 -3.98
CA SER A 35 -18.97 14.61 -2.54
C SER A 35 -18.37 15.83 -1.86
N GLY A 36 -19.20 16.59 -1.21
CA GLY A 36 -18.99 17.88 -0.59
C GLY A 36 -17.57 18.13 -0.07
N PHE A 37 -16.91 19.07 -0.69
CA PHE A 37 -15.62 19.60 -0.29
C PHE A 37 -15.76 20.31 1.08
N LEU A 38 -14.95 19.91 2.06
CA LEU A 38 -14.94 20.48 3.42
C LEU A 38 -16.25 20.32 4.21
N THR A 39 -16.90 19.18 4.12
CA THR A 39 -18.17 18.91 4.83
C THR A 39 -18.02 18.31 6.22
N GLY A 40 -16.82 17.93 6.63
CA GLY A 40 -16.57 17.25 7.91
C GLY A 40 -15.24 17.60 8.54
N ALA A 41 -14.94 16.96 9.67
CA ALA A 41 -13.68 17.14 10.39
C ALA A 41 -12.47 16.56 9.64
N VAL A 42 -12.67 15.54 8.79
CA VAL A 42 -11.63 14.88 7.99
C VAL A 42 -12.01 14.95 6.51
N THR A 43 -11.08 15.44 5.69
CA THR A 43 -11.25 15.53 4.23
C THR A 43 -10.23 14.66 3.53
N PHE A 44 -10.69 13.80 2.62
CA PHE A 44 -9.84 12.99 1.75
C PHE A 44 -9.88 13.58 0.34
N CYS A 45 -8.71 13.86 -0.22
CA CYS A 45 -8.62 14.43 -1.57
C CYS A 45 -7.24 14.19 -2.18
N THR A 46 -7.11 14.50 -3.47
CA THR A 46 -5.80 14.62 -4.10
C THR A 46 -5.12 15.93 -3.68
N MET A 47 -3.81 16.02 -3.86
CA MET A 47 -3.03 17.18 -3.42
C MET A 47 -3.45 18.51 -4.10
N VAL A 48 -3.85 18.47 -5.37
CA VAL A 48 -4.08 19.68 -6.17
C VAL A 48 -5.22 20.56 -5.70
N PRO A 49 -6.42 20.04 -5.38
CA PRO A 49 -7.53 20.90 -4.92
C PRO A 49 -7.28 21.60 -3.58
N MET A 50 -6.33 21.10 -2.80
CA MET A 50 -6.05 21.57 -1.44
C MET A 50 -4.84 22.51 -1.35
N ARG A 51 -4.35 22.99 -2.49
CA ARG A 51 -3.22 23.91 -2.55
C ARG A 51 -3.47 25.15 -1.72
N SER A 52 -2.48 25.52 -0.93
CA SER A 52 -2.47 26.77 -0.14
C SER A 52 -3.60 26.91 0.90
N LEU A 53 -4.43 25.90 1.14
CA LEU A 53 -5.41 25.92 2.20
C LEU A 53 -4.79 25.50 3.53
N PRO A 54 -4.89 26.31 4.60
CA PRO A 54 -4.31 25.96 5.88
C PRO A 54 -5.14 24.90 6.61
N PHE A 55 -4.46 23.82 7.05
CA PHE A 55 -5.03 22.78 7.89
C PHE A 55 -4.24 22.63 9.18
N ARG A 56 -4.92 22.21 10.25
CA ARG A 56 -4.25 21.90 11.50
C ARG A 56 -3.33 20.69 11.36
N LEU A 57 -3.80 19.64 10.71
CA LEU A 57 -3.05 18.42 10.45
C LEU A 57 -3.19 18.07 8.97
N VAL A 58 -2.06 17.77 8.33
CA VAL A 58 -2.00 17.26 6.94
C VAL A 58 -1.36 15.88 6.96
N CYS A 59 -2.03 14.92 6.33
CA CYS A 59 -1.53 13.56 6.14
C CYS A 59 -1.34 13.29 4.65
N LEU A 60 -0.10 13.05 4.22
CA LEU A 60 0.23 12.61 2.87
C LEU A 60 0.54 11.12 2.89
N LEU A 61 -0.20 10.36 2.11
CA LEU A 61 -0.09 8.90 2.05
C LEU A 61 0.50 8.46 0.71
N GLY A 62 1.29 7.36 0.73
CA GLY A 62 1.82 6.75 -0.47
C GLY A 62 2.96 7.54 -1.13
N LEU A 63 3.86 8.09 -0.34
CA LEU A 63 5.06 8.78 -0.82
C LEU A 63 6.20 7.79 -1.13
N ASP A 64 5.88 6.77 -1.90
CA ASP A 64 6.80 5.70 -2.29
C ASP A 64 7.85 6.20 -3.29
N ASP A 65 8.91 5.43 -3.52
CA ASP A 65 9.89 5.76 -4.54
C ASP A 65 9.22 5.91 -5.91
N GLY A 66 9.51 7.02 -6.59
CA GLY A 66 8.91 7.36 -7.88
C GLY A 66 7.46 7.86 -7.84
N ALA A 67 6.77 7.85 -6.69
CA ALA A 67 5.42 8.39 -6.57
C ALA A 67 5.41 9.92 -6.63
N LEU A 68 6.42 10.57 -6.06
CA LEU A 68 6.60 12.02 -6.09
C LEU A 68 8.09 12.39 -6.14
N PRO A 69 8.57 13.19 -7.10
CA PRO A 69 7.84 13.77 -8.23
C PRO A 69 7.35 12.71 -9.22
N ARG A 70 6.15 12.91 -9.75
CA ARG A 70 5.54 11.99 -10.71
C ARG A 70 6.35 11.88 -11.99
N ARG A 71 6.63 10.66 -12.42
CA ARG A 71 7.28 10.39 -13.70
C ARG A 71 6.19 10.30 -14.77
N THR A 72 6.23 11.19 -15.74
CA THR A 72 5.40 11.07 -16.94
C THR A 72 6.33 10.72 -18.09
N PRO A 73 6.14 9.56 -18.74
CA PRO A 73 6.89 9.27 -19.95
C PRO A 73 6.62 10.36 -20.98
N ALA A 74 7.69 10.95 -21.54
CA ALA A 74 7.55 11.92 -22.62
C ALA A 74 6.98 11.21 -23.84
N ALA A 75 5.94 11.78 -24.45
CA ALA A 75 5.47 11.29 -25.74
C ALA A 75 6.58 11.48 -26.79
N GLY A 76 6.70 10.54 -27.75
CA GLY A 76 7.77 10.61 -28.75
C GLY A 76 7.78 11.89 -29.60
N PHE A 77 6.65 12.61 -29.62
CA PHE A 77 6.50 13.91 -30.31
C PHE A 77 6.67 15.12 -29.36
N ASP A 78 7.01 14.91 -28.09
CA ASP A 78 7.21 16.00 -27.13
C ASP A 78 8.57 16.68 -27.33
N LEU A 79 8.53 17.76 -28.08
CA LEU A 79 9.73 18.58 -28.35
C LEU A 79 10.19 19.35 -27.11
N ILE A 80 9.31 19.65 -26.16
CA ILE A 80 9.66 20.32 -24.92
C ILE A 80 10.52 19.39 -24.05
N GLY A 81 10.13 18.11 -23.96
CA GLY A 81 10.93 17.10 -23.26
C GLY A 81 12.33 16.90 -23.85
N GLN A 82 12.49 17.08 -25.18
CA GLN A 82 13.78 16.95 -25.87
C GLN A 82 14.70 18.18 -25.71
N LYS A 83 14.14 19.39 -25.75
CA LYS A 83 14.88 20.66 -25.64
C LYS A 83 14.12 21.66 -24.76
N PRO A 84 14.13 21.47 -23.44
CA PRO A 84 13.41 22.36 -22.52
C PRO A 84 14.00 23.77 -22.58
N ARG A 85 13.13 24.77 -22.58
CA ARG A 85 13.50 26.20 -22.59
C ARG A 85 13.08 26.83 -21.25
N ARG A 86 13.66 27.96 -20.91
CA ARG A 86 13.27 28.75 -19.76
C ARG A 86 11.79 29.18 -19.90
N GLY A 87 10.96 28.81 -18.94
CA GLY A 87 9.52 29.07 -18.95
C GLY A 87 8.68 27.88 -19.39
N ASP A 88 9.28 26.83 -19.94
CA ASP A 88 8.55 25.60 -20.21
C ASP A 88 8.11 24.92 -18.91
N ARG A 89 6.95 24.31 -18.95
CA ARG A 89 6.37 23.61 -17.81
C ARG A 89 7.13 22.32 -17.52
N ALA A 90 7.69 22.21 -16.33
CA ALA A 90 8.37 21.01 -15.86
C ALA A 90 7.56 20.38 -14.72
N ARG A 91 6.84 19.27 -14.96
CA ARG A 91 6.02 18.59 -13.96
C ARG A 91 6.80 18.27 -12.68
N ARG A 92 8.06 17.91 -12.81
CA ARG A 92 8.94 17.64 -11.66
C ARG A 92 9.09 18.87 -10.75
N LEU A 93 9.18 20.07 -11.32
CA LEU A 93 9.26 21.31 -10.55
C LEU A 93 7.89 21.67 -9.97
N ASP A 94 6.82 21.45 -10.74
CA ASP A 94 5.45 21.66 -10.25
C ASP A 94 5.15 20.78 -9.01
N ASP A 95 5.57 19.51 -9.04
CA ASP A 95 5.38 18.59 -7.93
C ASP A 95 6.20 18.96 -6.69
N ARG A 96 7.44 19.46 -6.89
CA ARG A 96 8.25 20.00 -5.79
C ARG A 96 7.59 21.23 -5.15
N TYR A 97 7.10 22.12 -5.98
CA TYR A 97 6.39 23.32 -5.52
C TYR A 97 5.09 22.96 -4.79
N LEU A 98 4.34 21.98 -5.31
CA LEU A 98 3.14 21.48 -4.68
C LEU A 98 3.42 20.90 -3.28
N LEU A 99 4.49 20.11 -3.12
CA LEU A 99 4.89 19.61 -1.79
C LEU A 99 5.24 20.75 -0.86
N LEU A 100 5.99 21.77 -1.31
CA LEU A 100 6.30 22.94 -0.51
C LEU A 100 5.05 23.68 -0.04
N GLU A 101 4.07 23.89 -0.91
CA GLU A 101 2.80 24.52 -0.55
C GLU A 101 2.05 23.70 0.52
N ILE A 102 2.06 22.39 0.42
CA ILE A 102 1.46 21.49 1.40
C ILE A 102 2.19 21.56 2.75
N LEU A 103 3.51 21.55 2.74
CA LEU A 103 4.33 21.73 3.95
C LEU A 103 3.96 23.04 4.67
N LEU A 104 3.85 24.13 3.92
CA LEU A 104 3.50 25.44 4.46
C LEU A 104 2.03 25.53 4.90
N SER A 105 1.16 24.71 4.37
CA SER A 105 -0.27 24.66 4.75
C SER A 105 -0.51 23.93 6.08
N ALA A 106 0.37 23.03 6.49
CA ALA A 106 0.27 22.28 7.75
C ALA A 106 0.63 23.19 8.94
N ARG A 107 -0.35 23.54 9.77
CA ARG A 107 -0.17 24.50 10.89
C ARG A 107 0.15 23.85 12.22
N GLY A 108 -0.31 22.64 12.47
CA GLY A 108 -0.12 21.94 13.74
C GLY A 108 0.66 20.65 13.63
N GLY A 109 0.63 20.00 12.48
CA GLY A 109 1.35 18.76 12.26
C GLY A 109 1.31 18.29 10.82
N LEU A 110 2.35 17.57 10.44
CA LEU A 110 2.48 16.93 9.14
C LEU A 110 2.77 15.44 9.36
N TYR A 111 2.02 14.59 8.69
CA TYR A 111 2.24 13.14 8.67
C TYR A 111 2.51 12.69 7.24
N LEU A 112 3.61 12.00 7.04
CA LEU A 112 4.02 11.46 5.75
C LEU A 112 4.12 9.94 5.86
N SER A 113 3.62 9.20 4.88
CA SER A 113 3.76 7.75 4.87
C SER A 113 4.18 7.20 3.51
N TYR A 114 4.94 6.13 3.55
CA TYR A 114 5.38 5.37 2.38
C TYR A 114 5.54 3.90 2.74
N VAL A 115 5.59 3.05 1.72
CA VAL A 115 5.86 1.61 1.89
C VAL A 115 7.35 1.41 2.04
N GLY A 116 7.80 1.22 3.29
CA GLY A 116 9.21 1.11 3.62
C GLY A 116 9.80 -0.30 3.46
N ARG A 117 8.97 -1.32 3.18
CA ARG A 117 9.42 -2.71 3.01
C ARG A 117 8.60 -3.45 1.96
N ASP A 118 9.28 -4.24 1.16
CA ASP A 118 8.63 -5.13 0.20
C ASP A 118 7.89 -6.27 0.94
N PRO A 119 6.60 -6.50 0.66
CA PRO A 119 5.80 -7.49 1.38
C PRO A 119 6.21 -8.93 1.13
N ARG A 120 6.98 -9.23 0.08
CA ARG A 120 7.42 -10.59 -0.27
C ARG A 120 8.82 -10.89 0.21
N SER A 121 9.75 -9.98 -0.03
CA SER A 121 11.17 -10.16 0.29
C SER A 121 11.59 -9.54 1.61
N ASN A 122 10.74 -8.69 2.23
CA ASN A 122 11.07 -7.86 3.38
C ASN A 122 12.27 -6.93 3.15
N ALA A 123 12.66 -6.72 1.90
CA ALA A 123 13.71 -5.77 1.55
C ALA A 123 13.27 -4.34 1.87
N GLU A 124 14.21 -3.51 2.30
CA GLU A 124 13.95 -2.09 2.55
C GLU A 124 13.73 -1.34 1.24
N LEU A 125 12.69 -0.51 1.23
CA LEU A 125 12.33 0.35 0.12
C LEU A 125 12.49 1.81 0.56
N PRO A 126 13.16 2.64 -0.25
CA PRO A 126 13.32 4.05 0.08
C PRO A 126 12.00 4.82 -0.10
N PRO A 127 11.82 5.93 0.61
CA PRO A 127 10.74 6.87 0.34
C PRO A 127 10.98 7.61 -0.98
N SER A 128 10.02 8.42 -1.39
CA SER A 128 10.21 9.35 -2.50
C SER A 128 11.41 10.27 -2.25
N VAL A 129 12.07 10.69 -3.33
CA VAL A 129 13.23 11.58 -3.26
C VAL A 129 12.93 12.86 -2.48
N LEU A 130 11.71 13.40 -2.59
CA LEU A 130 11.32 14.62 -1.88
C LEU A 130 11.18 14.43 -0.37
N VAL A 131 10.79 13.23 0.07
CA VAL A 131 10.78 12.88 1.49
C VAL A 131 12.20 12.74 2.01
N SER A 132 13.09 12.10 1.25
CA SER A 132 14.51 12.00 1.61
C SER A 132 15.16 13.38 1.75
N GLU A 133 14.97 14.27 0.76
CA GLU A 133 15.45 15.65 0.81
C GLU A 133 14.90 16.43 2.03
N LEU A 134 13.63 16.20 2.38
CA LEU A 134 13.04 16.81 3.58
C LEU A 134 13.70 16.29 4.86
N LEU A 135 13.98 15.00 4.95
CA LEU A 135 14.64 14.40 6.11
C LEU A 135 16.09 14.93 6.24
N ASP A 136 16.80 15.14 5.14
CA ASP A 136 18.13 15.76 5.13
C ASP A 136 18.06 17.19 5.72
N VAL A 137 17.04 17.98 5.33
CA VAL A 137 16.83 19.32 5.88
C VAL A 137 16.50 19.27 7.37
N VAL A 138 15.70 18.30 7.81
CA VAL A 138 15.39 18.09 9.23
C VAL A 138 16.66 17.80 10.03
N ASP A 139 17.56 16.97 9.50
CA ASP A 139 18.83 16.66 10.15
C ASP A 139 19.78 17.87 10.25
N LEU A 140 19.77 18.73 9.23
CA LEU A 140 20.56 19.95 9.21
C LEU A 140 20.04 21.02 10.17
N THR A 141 18.74 21.07 10.40
CA THR A 141 18.07 22.15 11.17
C THR A 141 17.85 21.79 12.64
N ALA A 142 17.72 20.52 12.97
CA ALA A 142 17.42 20.04 14.32
C ALA A 142 18.63 19.33 14.95
N VAL A 143 19.69 20.09 15.23
CA VAL A 143 20.94 19.58 15.82
C VAL A 143 20.86 19.75 17.35
N ASP A 144 20.67 18.65 18.07
CA ASP A 144 20.64 18.61 19.54
C ASP A 144 21.67 17.66 20.19
N GLY A 145 22.58 17.10 19.38
CA GLY A 145 23.63 16.18 19.86
C GLY A 145 23.17 14.74 20.12
N ASN A 146 21.87 14.42 19.97
CA ASN A 146 21.31 13.09 20.22
C ASN A 146 21.16 12.23 18.96
N GLY A 147 21.97 12.45 17.94
CA GLY A 147 21.90 11.78 16.64
C GLY A 147 20.98 12.48 15.66
N PRO A 148 20.77 11.91 14.46
CA PRO A 148 19.98 12.54 13.41
C PRO A 148 18.52 12.67 13.83
N ALA A 149 17.94 13.84 13.59
CA ALA A 149 16.55 14.13 13.93
C ALA A 149 15.57 13.32 13.06
N SER A 150 15.97 13.01 11.83
CA SER A 150 15.22 12.12 10.91
C SER A 150 14.92 10.77 11.54
N ALA A 151 15.87 10.16 12.25
CA ALA A 151 15.67 8.87 12.91
C ALA A 151 14.62 8.92 14.04
N ARG A 152 14.44 10.09 14.67
CA ARG A 152 13.44 10.28 15.74
C ARG A 152 12.04 10.54 15.23
N VAL A 153 11.93 11.14 14.05
CA VAL A 153 10.63 11.44 13.42
C VAL A 153 10.15 10.33 12.50
N THR A 154 11.04 9.42 12.11
CA THR A 154 10.70 8.26 11.28
C THR A 154 10.31 7.08 12.15
N HIS A 155 9.14 6.51 11.89
CA HIS A 155 8.64 5.33 12.59
C HIS A 155 8.44 4.16 11.62
N HIS A 156 9.11 3.05 11.92
CA HIS A 156 8.99 1.82 11.15
C HIS A 156 7.94 0.90 11.75
N HIS A 157 6.85 0.68 11.03
CA HIS A 157 5.84 -0.29 11.41
C HIS A 157 6.29 -1.70 11.05
N PRO A 158 5.96 -2.73 11.87
CA PRO A 158 6.15 -4.12 11.49
C PRO A 158 5.45 -4.45 10.18
N LEU A 159 6.04 -5.34 9.38
CA LEU A 159 5.50 -5.75 8.08
C LEU A 159 4.12 -6.39 8.20
N GLN A 160 3.92 -7.22 9.22
CA GLN A 160 2.68 -7.93 9.40
C GLN A 160 1.67 -7.10 10.21
N PRO A 161 0.42 -6.94 9.74
CA PRO A 161 -0.60 -6.14 10.43
C PRO A 161 -0.95 -6.69 11.81
N PHE A 162 -0.78 -7.99 12.02
CA PHE A 162 -1.01 -8.69 13.30
C PHE A 162 0.24 -8.79 14.19
N ALA A 163 1.34 -8.16 13.83
CA ALA A 163 2.53 -8.16 14.69
C ALA A 163 2.24 -7.44 16.02
N PRO A 164 2.61 -8.02 17.18
CA PRO A 164 2.34 -7.44 18.50
C PRO A 164 2.87 -6.01 18.66
N GLY A 165 3.99 -5.68 18.00
CA GLY A 165 4.58 -4.34 17.99
C GLY A 165 3.66 -3.23 17.47
N ASN A 166 2.67 -3.57 16.64
CA ASN A 166 1.66 -2.63 16.17
C ASN A 166 0.66 -2.22 17.25
N PHE A 167 0.60 -2.93 18.39
CA PHE A 167 -0.39 -2.75 19.46
C PHE A 167 0.26 -2.50 20.83
N ALA A 168 1.55 -2.24 20.87
CA ALA A 168 2.32 -2.11 22.11
C ALA A 168 2.05 -0.83 22.92
N GLY A 169 0.94 -0.13 22.67
CA GLY A 169 0.53 1.05 23.44
C GLY A 169 1.39 2.30 23.21
N ASN A 170 2.21 2.31 22.18
CA ASN A 170 3.02 3.46 21.81
C ASN A 170 2.17 4.49 21.01
N ARG A 171 2.77 5.66 20.74
CA ARG A 171 2.14 6.79 20.01
C ARG A 171 1.61 6.40 18.61
N HIS A 172 2.11 5.32 18.03
CA HIS A 172 1.80 4.86 16.68
C HIS A 172 1.03 3.53 16.68
N ALA A 173 0.42 3.15 17.81
CA ALA A 173 -0.34 1.92 17.92
C ALA A 173 -1.53 1.88 16.95
N GLY A 174 -1.76 0.72 16.37
CA GLY A 174 -2.92 0.45 15.53
C GLY A 174 -4.18 0.22 16.35
N PHE A 175 -5.35 0.53 15.77
CA PHE A 175 -6.66 0.38 16.40
C PHE A 175 -7.53 -0.70 15.72
N ALA A 176 -6.96 -1.50 14.83
CA ALA A 176 -7.69 -2.55 14.11
C ALA A 176 -7.92 -3.77 15.02
N ALA A 177 -9.12 -3.85 15.63
CA ALA A 177 -9.49 -4.90 16.58
C ALA A 177 -9.25 -6.34 16.08
N PRO A 178 -9.55 -6.71 14.82
CA PRO A 178 -9.28 -8.07 14.33
C PRO A 178 -7.79 -8.44 14.39
N TRP A 179 -6.92 -7.52 14.01
CA TRP A 179 -5.47 -7.74 14.06
C TRP A 179 -4.91 -7.73 15.47
N PHE A 180 -5.49 -6.92 16.37
CA PHE A 180 -5.16 -6.95 17.80
C PHE A 180 -5.44 -8.31 18.41
N HIS A 181 -6.64 -8.88 18.16
CA HIS A 181 -6.97 -10.22 18.65
C HIS A 181 -6.07 -11.31 18.07
N ALA A 182 -5.69 -11.20 16.79
CA ALA A 182 -4.72 -12.11 16.20
C ALA A 182 -3.35 -12.00 16.87
N ALA A 183 -2.85 -10.77 17.10
CA ALA A 183 -1.61 -10.51 17.82
C ALA A 183 -1.63 -11.07 19.23
N GLN A 184 -2.74 -10.89 19.95
CA GLN A 184 -2.92 -11.41 21.30
C GLN A 184 -2.88 -12.96 21.33
N ARG A 185 -3.52 -13.60 20.35
CA ARG A 185 -3.48 -15.07 20.22
C ARG A 185 -2.08 -15.59 19.91
N LEU A 186 -1.34 -14.90 19.03
CA LEU A 186 0.03 -15.26 18.72
C LEU A 186 1.01 -15.08 19.90
N SER A 187 0.72 -14.14 20.80
CA SER A 187 1.53 -13.90 22.00
C SER A 187 1.26 -14.92 23.10
N GLN A 188 0.14 -15.66 23.05
CA GLN A 188 -0.14 -16.72 23.97
C GLN A 188 0.67 -17.95 23.57
N ALA A 189 1.41 -18.52 24.52
CA ALA A 189 2.08 -19.79 24.30
C ALA A 189 1.03 -20.87 24.02
N VAL A 190 0.84 -21.17 22.74
CA VAL A 190 0.03 -22.33 22.34
C VAL A 190 0.88 -23.56 22.64
N GLN A 191 0.58 -24.24 23.75
CA GLN A 191 1.00 -25.62 23.88
C GLN A 191 0.20 -26.43 22.85
N ALA A 192 0.72 -26.49 21.62
CA ALA A 192 0.21 -27.46 20.68
C ALA A 192 0.40 -28.85 21.33
N PRO A 193 -0.64 -29.64 21.53
CA PRO A 193 -0.45 -31.02 21.96
C PRO A 193 0.53 -31.66 20.97
N ALA A 194 1.54 -32.37 21.51
CA ALA A 194 2.47 -33.09 20.63
C ALA A 194 1.64 -33.95 19.67
N PRO A 195 1.88 -33.91 18.36
CA PRO A 195 1.06 -34.61 17.35
C PRO A 195 1.17 -36.11 17.58
N PHE A 196 1.19 -36.76 18.50
CA PHE A 196 1.22 -38.18 18.89
C PHE A 196 1.25 -38.31 20.44
N ALA A 197 0.70 -37.30 21.17
CA ALA A 197 0.69 -37.31 22.62
C ALA A 197 -0.23 -38.41 23.21
N SER A 198 -1.22 -38.83 22.43
CA SER A 198 -2.10 -39.95 22.78
C SER A 198 -1.99 -41.09 21.77
N PRO A 199 -2.13 -42.36 22.18
CA PRO A 199 -2.24 -43.45 21.23
C PRO A 199 -3.42 -43.21 20.27
N LEU A 200 -3.23 -43.54 19.02
CA LEU A 200 -4.32 -43.49 18.04
C LEU A 200 -5.37 -44.56 18.39
N ASP A 201 -6.63 -44.26 18.10
CA ASP A 201 -7.70 -45.22 18.25
C ASP A 201 -7.41 -46.49 17.44
N LYS A 202 -7.99 -47.61 17.91
CA LYS A 202 -7.85 -48.86 17.18
C LYS A 202 -8.40 -48.70 15.77
N PRO A 203 -7.69 -49.22 14.76
CA PRO A 203 -8.16 -49.15 13.39
C PRO A 203 -9.47 -49.92 13.22
N ASP A 204 -10.34 -49.44 12.34
CA ASP A 204 -11.60 -50.08 11.99
C ASP A 204 -11.36 -51.44 11.35
N GLN A 205 -12.43 -52.26 11.27
CA GLN A 205 -12.35 -53.62 10.71
C GLN A 205 -11.89 -53.66 9.26
N ASP A 206 -12.11 -52.58 8.53
CA ASP A 206 -11.67 -52.42 7.14
C ASP A 206 -10.13 -52.52 6.97
N TRP A 207 -9.39 -52.25 8.06
CA TRP A 207 -7.91 -52.38 8.06
C TRP A 207 -7.42 -53.84 8.22
N LEU A 208 -8.32 -54.75 8.46
CA LEU A 208 -7.96 -56.19 8.51
C LEU A 208 -7.78 -56.81 7.13
N SER A 209 -8.25 -56.13 6.08
CA SER A 209 -8.05 -56.54 4.69
C SER A 209 -7.42 -55.38 3.94
N ILE A 210 -6.16 -55.51 3.54
CA ILE A 210 -5.37 -54.47 2.93
C ILE A 210 -5.10 -54.89 1.45
N GLU A 211 -5.41 -53.94 0.54
CA GLU A 211 -5.07 -54.09 -0.86
C GLU A 211 -3.54 -53.96 -1.08
N PRO A 212 -2.93 -54.72 -2.01
CA PRO A 212 -1.50 -54.62 -2.29
C PRO A 212 -1.04 -53.20 -2.66
N SER A 213 -1.89 -52.43 -3.30
CA SER A 213 -1.66 -51.01 -3.65
C SER A 213 -1.47 -50.15 -2.44
N GLN A 214 -2.27 -50.35 -1.39
CA GLN A 214 -2.21 -49.60 -0.11
C GLN A 214 -0.91 -49.94 0.64
N LEU A 215 -0.51 -51.23 0.60
CA LEU A 215 0.74 -51.65 1.19
C LEU A 215 1.95 -51.00 0.50
N ILE A 216 1.95 -50.98 -0.84
CA ILE A 216 2.99 -50.31 -1.63
C ILE A 216 3.02 -48.79 -1.30
N HIS A 217 1.86 -48.16 -1.17
CA HIS A 217 1.76 -46.73 -0.84
C HIS A 217 2.31 -46.46 0.56
N CYS A 218 1.97 -47.26 1.54
CA CYS A 218 2.50 -47.19 2.88
C CYS A 218 4.03 -47.29 2.91
N PHE A 219 4.62 -48.29 2.23
CA PHE A 219 6.08 -48.48 2.22
C PHE A 219 6.82 -47.40 1.43
N LYS A 220 6.21 -46.78 0.43
CA LYS A 220 6.81 -45.65 -0.29
C LYS A 220 7.00 -44.44 0.59
N HIS A 221 6.02 -44.09 1.46
CA HIS A 221 6.06 -42.93 2.32
C HIS A 221 5.23 -43.13 3.59
N PRO A 222 5.73 -43.88 4.59
CA PRO A 222 4.95 -44.27 5.77
C PRO A 222 4.38 -43.12 6.56
N ALA A 223 5.15 -42.02 6.73
CA ALA A 223 4.70 -40.84 7.46
C ALA A 223 3.52 -40.15 6.78
N ARG A 224 3.59 -40.01 5.46
CA ARG A 224 2.50 -39.43 4.66
C ARG A 224 1.25 -40.30 4.71
N TYR A 225 1.41 -41.59 4.57
CA TYR A 225 0.32 -42.56 4.65
C TYR A 225 -0.39 -42.51 6.01
N LEU A 226 0.38 -42.42 7.10
CA LEU A 226 -0.16 -42.28 8.45
C LEU A 226 -0.98 -40.97 8.59
N LEU A 227 -0.48 -39.84 8.10
CA LEU A 227 -1.17 -38.56 8.17
C LEU A 227 -2.46 -38.53 7.33
N GLU A 228 -2.45 -39.14 6.16
CA GLU A 228 -3.61 -39.16 5.25
C GLU A 228 -4.71 -40.14 5.67
N GLN A 229 -4.35 -41.22 6.36
CA GLN A 229 -5.29 -42.30 6.66
C GLN A 229 -5.71 -42.36 8.13
N ARG A 230 -4.96 -41.74 9.03
CA ARG A 230 -5.14 -41.92 10.48
C ARG A 230 -5.30 -40.63 11.28
N LEU A 231 -4.98 -39.47 10.71
CA LEU A 231 -5.12 -38.12 11.26
C LEU A 231 -5.98 -37.24 10.39
#